data_87b0086faf0998a38f8a4b8f211e44ad
#
_entry.id   87b0086faf0998a38f8a4b8f211e44ad
#
_cell.length_a   1.000
_cell.length_b   1.000
_cell.length_c   1.000
_cell.angle_alpha   90.00
_cell.angle_beta   90.00
_cell.angle_gamma   90.00
#
_symmetry.space_group_name_H-M   'P 1'
#
loop_
_entity.id
_entity.type
_entity.pdbx_description
1 polymer ?
#
loop_
_entity_poly.entity_id
_entity_poly.type
_entity_poly.pdbx_seq_one_letter_code
_entity_poly.pdbx_strand_id
1 'polypeptide(L)'
;AFLGYVLPWGQMSYWGATVITSLFSAIPLVGDSIVTLLWGDFAVGDAFLNRAFVLHWLIAFLIVAVVVFHVIALHMTGSNNPTGVEPKDTRDTITFHPYITVKDLFAFLVFILIFMFFLFNFPNILGHPDNYIEANPLVTPAHIVPEWYFLPWYAVLRAIPDKLGGVIAMVSAIGVMGLLPWLDTSKIRSN
;
A
#
# COMPACT_ATOMS: atom_id res chain seq x y z
N ALA A 1 2.53 2.04 3.97
CA ALA A 1 1.42 1.85 4.90
C ALA A 1 1.86 1.01 6.12
N PHE A 2 2.24 -0.26 5.96
CA PHE A 2 2.61 -1.14 7.09
C PHE A 2 3.72 -0.56 7.98
N LEU A 3 4.84 -0.17 7.38
CA LEU A 3 5.97 0.39 8.14
C LEU A 3 5.61 1.66 8.91
N GLY A 4 4.75 2.51 8.34
CA GLY A 4 4.27 3.72 8.99
C GLY A 4 3.33 3.46 10.17
N TYR A 5 2.49 2.43 10.05
CA TYR A 5 1.56 2.04 11.12
C TYR A 5 2.27 1.48 12.36
N VAL A 6 3.46 0.94 12.19
CA VAL A 6 4.31 0.47 13.32
C VAL A 6 4.79 1.64 14.18
N LEU A 7 5.03 2.81 13.60
CA LEU A 7 5.75 3.93 14.25
C LEU A 7 5.03 4.55 15.46
N PRO A 8 3.70 4.65 15.53
CA PRO A 8 3.02 5.12 16.73
C PRO A 8 3.29 4.28 17.97
N TRP A 9 3.70 3.03 17.80
CA TRP A 9 4.04 2.07 18.84
C TRP A 9 2.93 1.87 19.88
N GLY A 10 1.69 1.89 19.40
CA GLY A 10 0.51 1.49 20.16
C GLY A 10 0.28 -0.02 20.12
N GLN A 11 -0.73 -0.50 20.84
CA GLN A 11 -1.08 -1.91 20.90
C GLN A 11 -1.34 -2.52 19.51
N MET A 12 -2.06 -1.82 18.63
CA MET A 12 -2.32 -2.32 17.28
C MET A 12 -1.07 -2.26 16.39
N SER A 13 -0.21 -1.24 16.56
CA SER A 13 1.09 -1.17 15.88
C SER A 13 1.97 -2.37 16.20
N TYR A 14 2.14 -2.67 17.47
CA TYR A 14 2.96 -3.77 17.95
C TYR A 14 2.42 -5.14 17.54
N TRP A 15 1.15 -5.40 17.83
CA TRP A 15 0.53 -6.70 17.56
C TRP A 15 0.28 -6.91 16.06
N GLY A 16 -0.03 -5.84 15.32
CA GLY A 16 -0.08 -5.90 13.86
C GLY A 16 1.28 -6.23 13.24
N ALA A 17 2.35 -5.61 13.72
CA ALA A 17 3.71 -5.95 13.31
C ALA A 17 4.06 -7.42 13.60
N THR A 18 3.76 -7.89 14.80
CA THR A 18 4.00 -9.27 15.22
C THR A 18 3.27 -10.27 14.33
N VAL A 19 1.98 -10.05 14.08
CA VAL A 19 1.16 -10.94 13.24
C VAL A 19 1.66 -10.95 11.79
N ILE A 20 1.85 -9.79 11.19
CA ILE A 20 2.23 -9.71 9.76
C ILE A 20 3.63 -10.29 9.53
N THR A 21 4.59 -9.96 10.37
CA THR A 21 5.95 -10.49 10.20
C THR A 21 6.03 -11.97 10.52
N SER A 22 5.23 -12.49 11.45
CA SER A 22 5.15 -13.91 11.73
C SER A 22 4.60 -14.74 10.56
N LEU A 23 3.95 -14.13 9.57
CA LEU A 23 3.49 -14.86 8.38
C LEU A 23 4.66 -15.48 7.61
N PHE A 24 5.84 -14.87 7.63
CA PHE A 24 7.03 -15.43 6.99
C PHE A 24 7.45 -16.77 7.56
N SER A 25 7.09 -17.12 8.80
CA SER A 25 7.38 -18.45 9.36
C SER A 25 6.58 -19.57 8.68
N ALA A 26 5.62 -19.25 7.81
CA ALA A 26 4.97 -20.23 6.94
C ALA A 26 5.91 -20.80 5.85
N ILE A 27 7.02 -20.12 5.55
CA ILE A 27 7.97 -20.57 4.53
C ILE A 27 8.78 -21.74 5.09
N PRO A 28 8.72 -22.93 4.44
CA PRO A 28 9.43 -24.09 4.95
C PRO A 28 10.95 -23.85 5.04
N LEU A 29 11.59 -24.44 6.02
CA LEU A 29 13.05 -24.48 6.27
C LEU A 29 13.67 -23.14 6.72
N VAL A 30 13.26 -22.01 6.15
CA VAL A 30 13.92 -20.71 6.38
C VAL A 30 13.04 -19.68 7.06
N GLY A 31 11.75 -19.97 7.22
CA GLY A 31 10.74 -19.00 7.68
C GLY A 31 11.07 -18.38 9.03
N ASP A 32 11.41 -19.19 10.02
CA ASP A 32 11.75 -18.69 11.37
C ASP A 32 13.03 -17.86 11.37
N SER A 33 14.02 -18.22 10.55
CA SER A 33 15.24 -17.43 10.38
C SER A 33 14.93 -16.06 9.75
N ILE A 34 14.00 -16.02 8.79
CA ILE A 34 13.55 -14.75 8.18
C ILE A 34 12.85 -13.89 9.22
N VAL A 35 11.97 -14.47 10.04
CA VAL A 35 11.27 -13.74 11.09
C VAL A 35 12.25 -13.12 12.09
N THR A 36 13.20 -13.92 12.59
CA THR A 36 14.25 -13.45 13.51
C THR A 36 15.12 -12.36 12.88
N LEU A 37 15.47 -12.52 11.59
CA LEU A 37 16.20 -11.50 10.84
C LEU A 37 15.40 -10.20 10.72
N LEU A 38 14.11 -10.28 10.42
CA LEU A 38 13.24 -9.10 10.31
C LEU A 38 13.12 -8.36 11.65
N TRP A 39 12.88 -9.08 12.71
CA TRP A 39 12.77 -8.48 14.04
C TRP A 39 14.11 -7.94 14.55
N GLY A 40 15.21 -8.59 14.19
CA GLY A 40 16.55 -8.28 14.69
C GLY A 40 16.75 -8.74 16.13
N ASP A 41 15.82 -9.54 16.64
CA ASP A 41 15.78 -10.14 17.95
C ASP A 41 14.81 -11.35 17.88
N PHE A 42 14.57 -12.01 19.02
CA PHE A 42 13.61 -13.11 19.15
C PHE A 42 12.15 -12.67 19.26
N ALA A 43 11.90 -11.36 19.39
CA ALA A 43 10.58 -10.76 19.44
C ALA A 43 10.59 -9.37 18.75
N VAL A 44 9.41 -8.88 18.41
CA VAL A 44 9.24 -7.50 17.96
C VAL A 44 9.64 -6.56 19.11
N GLY A 45 10.51 -5.60 18.82
CA GLY A 45 11.06 -4.66 19.81
C GLY A 45 11.73 -3.47 19.14
N ASP A 46 12.60 -2.78 19.87
CA ASP A 46 13.29 -1.57 19.42
C ASP A 46 14.08 -1.77 18.13
N ALA A 47 14.71 -2.95 17.95
CA ALA A 47 15.45 -3.25 16.72
C ALA A 47 14.54 -3.23 15.51
N PHE A 48 13.34 -3.82 15.61
CA PHE A 48 12.34 -3.79 14.55
C PHE A 48 11.77 -2.38 14.34
N LEU A 49 11.46 -1.65 15.40
CA LEU A 49 10.93 -0.30 15.32
C LEU A 49 11.90 0.65 14.60
N ASN A 50 13.18 0.59 14.92
CA ASN A 50 14.21 1.39 14.26
C ASN A 50 14.33 1.04 12.76
N ARG A 51 14.26 -0.25 12.41
CA ARG A 51 14.25 -0.70 11.01
C ARG A 51 13.02 -0.20 10.27
N ALA A 52 11.84 -0.30 10.90
CA ALA A 52 10.59 0.19 10.33
C ALA A 52 10.65 1.71 10.08
N PHE A 53 11.22 2.48 11.00
CA PHE A 53 11.40 3.92 10.83
C PHE A 53 12.31 4.24 9.64
N VAL A 54 13.49 3.63 9.57
CA VAL A 54 14.45 3.88 8.47
C VAL A 54 13.85 3.49 7.12
N LEU A 55 13.21 2.32 7.04
CA LEU A 55 12.61 1.85 5.80
C LEU A 55 11.40 2.69 5.40
N HIS A 56 10.57 3.13 6.35
CA HIS A 56 9.44 4.01 6.06
C HIS A 56 9.91 5.33 5.42
N TRP A 57 10.93 5.93 6.00
CA TRP A 57 11.52 7.16 5.47
C TRP A 57 12.13 6.94 4.08
N LEU A 58 12.99 5.93 3.93
CA LEU A 58 13.67 5.62 2.67
C LEU A 58 12.70 5.31 1.54
N ILE A 59 11.72 4.46 1.80
CA ILE A 59 10.74 4.03 0.79
C ILE A 59 9.84 5.21 0.38
N ALA A 60 9.53 6.14 1.28
CA ALA A 60 8.75 7.33 0.93
C ALA A 60 9.45 8.15 -0.18
N PHE A 61 10.74 8.40 -0.07
CA PHE A 61 11.51 9.10 -1.11
C PHE A 61 11.69 8.26 -2.38
N LEU A 62 11.87 6.94 -2.23
CA LEU A 62 11.95 6.03 -3.37
C LEU A 62 10.65 6.04 -4.18
N ILE A 63 9.48 6.07 -3.52
CA ILE A 63 8.19 6.18 -4.20
C ILE A 63 8.11 7.47 -5.01
N VAL A 64 8.55 8.60 -4.47
CA VAL A 64 8.59 9.88 -5.21
C VAL A 64 9.44 9.74 -6.48
N ALA A 65 10.63 9.15 -6.38
CA ALA A 65 11.49 8.93 -7.54
C ALA A 65 10.81 8.02 -8.59
N VAL A 66 10.17 6.93 -8.16
CA VAL A 66 9.43 6.02 -9.04
C VAL A 66 8.25 6.73 -9.72
N VAL A 67 7.53 7.60 -9.01
CA VAL A 67 6.44 8.41 -9.59
C VAL A 67 6.97 9.34 -10.68
N VAL A 68 8.13 9.98 -10.46
CA VAL A 68 8.76 10.82 -11.49
C VAL A 68 9.07 9.99 -12.75
N PHE A 69 9.69 8.82 -12.60
CA PHE A 69 9.95 7.92 -13.74
C PHE A 69 8.66 7.45 -14.43
N HIS A 70 7.62 7.17 -13.65
CA HIS A 70 6.32 6.76 -14.18
C HIS A 70 5.69 7.85 -15.06
N VAL A 71 5.74 9.10 -14.62
CA VAL A 71 5.26 10.26 -15.39
C VAL A 71 6.12 10.50 -16.63
N ILE A 72 7.46 10.37 -16.54
CA ILE A 72 8.34 10.45 -17.72
C ILE A 72 7.97 9.38 -18.75
N ALA A 73 7.78 8.14 -18.32
CA ALA A 73 7.40 7.04 -19.21
C ALA A 73 6.05 7.31 -19.90
N LEU A 74 5.07 7.83 -19.18
CA LEU A 74 3.79 8.23 -19.75
C LEU A 74 3.97 9.31 -20.85
N HIS A 75 4.83 10.30 -20.60
CA HIS A 75 5.08 11.37 -21.57
C HIS A 75 5.85 10.91 -22.80
N MET A 76 6.57 9.79 -22.75
CA MET A 76 7.26 9.22 -23.92
C MET A 76 6.28 8.65 -24.96
N THR A 77 5.17 8.07 -24.52
CA THR A 77 4.18 7.43 -25.39
C THR A 77 2.88 8.23 -25.51
N GLY A 78 2.63 9.14 -24.56
CA GLY A 78 1.36 9.86 -24.42
C GLY A 78 0.26 8.99 -23.81
N SER A 79 -0.86 9.62 -23.47
CA SER A 79 -2.06 8.96 -22.96
C SER A 79 -2.87 8.35 -24.11
N ASN A 80 -3.45 7.18 -23.89
CA ASN A 80 -4.43 6.61 -24.80
C ASN A 80 -5.78 7.34 -24.65
N ASN A 81 -6.63 7.26 -25.68
CA ASN A 81 -7.98 7.78 -25.58
C ASN A 81 -8.98 6.68 -25.17
N PRO A 82 -10.09 7.04 -24.46
CA PRO A 82 -11.05 6.05 -23.96
C PRO A 82 -11.79 5.28 -25.05
N THR A 83 -11.85 5.80 -26.28
CA THR A 83 -12.54 5.15 -27.41
C THR A 83 -11.68 4.11 -28.12
N GLY A 84 -10.36 4.12 -27.89
CA GLY A 84 -9.40 3.27 -28.60
C GLY A 84 -9.24 3.61 -30.09
N VAL A 85 -9.78 4.73 -30.54
CA VAL A 85 -9.69 5.20 -31.94
C VAL A 85 -8.53 6.16 -32.07
N GLU A 86 -7.56 5.83 -32.92
CA GLU A 86 -6.40 6.69 -33.20
C GLU A 86 -6.85 8.03 -33.79
N PRO A 87 -6.39 9.17 -33.24
CA PRO A 87 -6.68 10.48 -33.84
C PRO A 87 -6.01 10.59 -35.22
N LYS A 88 -6.76 11.09 -36.21
CA LYS A 88 -6.28 11.20 -37.58
C LYS A 88 -5.77 12.58 -37.93
N ASP A 89 -6.19 13.59 -37.17
CA ASP A 89 -5.88 15.00 -37.43
C ASP A 89 -5.71 15.73 -36.08
N THR A 90 -5.04 16.86 -36.09
CA THR A 90 -4.94 17.78 -34.96
C THR A 90 -6.30 18.27 -34.45
N ARG A 91 -7.33 18.25 -35.30
CA ARG A 91 -8.72 18.56 -34.92
C ARG A 91 -9.35 17.53 -34.00
N ASP A 92 -8.82 16.32 -33.98
CA ASP A 92 -9.25 15.22 -33.08
C ASP A 92 -8.54 15.27 -31.75
N THR A 93 -7.69 16.25 -31.50
CA THR A 93 -6.89 16.43 -30.29
C THR A 93 -7.23 17.72 -29.57
N ILE A 94 -6.99 17.75 -28.29
CA ILE A 94 -7.08 18.95 -27.47
C ILE A 94 -5.69 19.31 -26.91
N THR A 95 -5.44 20.61 -26.73
CA THR A 95 -4.18 21.06 -26.17
C THR A 95 -4.03 20.62 -24.71
N PHE A 96 -2.85 20.12 -24.37
CA PHE A 96 -2.55 19.75 -22.99
C PHE A 96 -2.64 20.96 -22.05
N HIS A 97 -1.94 22.04 -22.40
CA HIS A 97 -2.04 23.31 -21.69
C HIS A 97 -2.81 24.35 -22.53
N PRO A 98 -3.79 25.07 -21.94
CA PRO A 98 -4.19 25.07 -20.53
C PRO A 98 -5.30 24.05 -20.19
N TYR A 99 -5.87 23.34 -21.18
CA TYR A 99 -7.12 22.58 -20.98
C TYR A 99 -6.98 21.44 -19.97
N ILE A 100 -6.06 20.51 -20.23
CA ILE A 100 -5.84 19.35 -19.33
C ILE A 100 -5.20 19.81 -18.01
N THR A 101 -4.21 20.69 -18.06
CA THR A 101 -3.51 21.18 -16.86
C THR A 101 -4.43 21.88 -15.86
N VAL A 102 -5.38 22.69 -16.36
CA VAL A 102 -6.37 23.36 -15.48
C VAL A 102 -7.35 22.36 -14.90
N LYS A 103 -7.75 21.36 -15.67
CA LYS A 103 -8.67 20.31 -15.24
C LYS A 103 -8.02 19.43 -14.17
N ASP A 104 -6.77 19.06 -14.35
CA ASP A 104 -6.00 18.29 -13.36
C ASP A 104 -5.78 19.08 -12.07
N LEU A 105 -5.42 20.37 -12.20
CA LEU A 105 -5.28 21.26 -11.06
C LEU A 105 -6.59 21.38 -10.27
N PHE A 106 -7.73 21.52 -10.95
CA PHE A 106 -9.02 21.57 -10.31
C PHE A 106 -9.31 20.29 -9.51
N ALA A 107 -9.13 19.12 -10.14
CA ALA A 107 -9.32 17.83 -9.49
C ALA A 107 -8.41 17.66 -8.27
N PHE A 108 -7.15 18.06 -8.40
CA PHE A 108 -6.18 18.05 -7.28
C PHE A 108 -6.61 18.95 -6.14
N LEU A 109 -7.06 20.17 -6.42
CA LEU A 109 -7.53 21.10 -5.37
C LEU A 109 -8.78 20.58 -4.66
N VAL A 110 -9.72 19.96 -5.38
CA VAL A 110 -10.89 19.30 -4.76
C VAL A 110 -10.45 18.16 -3.84
N PHE A 111 -9.52 17.32 -4.29
CA PHE A 111 -8.96 16.26 -3.46
C PHE A 111 -8.31 16.82 -2.19
N ILE A 112 -7.46 17.83 -2.33
CA ILE A 112 -6.79 18.48 -1.18
C ILE A 112 -7.79 19.09 -0.21
N LEU A 113 -8.86 19.72 -0.70
CA LEU A 113 -9.91 20.28 0.15
C LEU A 113 -10.58 19.21 1.01
N ILE A 114 -10.96 18.08 0.39
CA ILE A 114 -11.58 16.95 1.09
C ILE A 114 -10.58 16.34 2.11
N PHE A 115 -9.33 16.15 1.70
CA PHE A 115 -8.28 15.61 2.57
C PHE A 115 -8.05 16.50 3.79
N MET A 116 -7.89 17.81 3.58
CA MET A 116 -7.69 18.79 4.65
C MET A 116 -8.91 18.90 5.58
N PHE A 117 -10.12 18.75 5.03
CA PHE A 117 -11.33 18.72 5.85
C PHE A 117 -11.28 17.58 6.88
N PHE A 118 -10.95 16.36 6.48
CA PHE A 118 -10.79 15.24 7.40
C PHE A 118 -9.60 15.44 8.33
N LEU A 119 -8.46 15.88 7.81
CA LEU A 119 -7.25 16.06 8.60
C LEU A 119 -7.44 17.05 9.76
N PHE A 120 -8.12 18.17 9.52
CA PHE A 120 -8.28 19.20 10.53
C PHE A 120 -9.52 19.03 11.43
N ASN A 121 -10.58 18.40 10.93
CA ASN A 121 -11.80 18.27 11.72
C ASN A 121 -12.00 16.89 12.34
N PHE A 122 -11.47 15.83 11.70
CA PHE A 122 -11.69 14.45 12.12
C PHE A 122 -10.43 13.58 12.01
N PRO A 123 -9.27 14.00 12.57
CA PRO A 123 -7.98 13.33 12.35
C PRO A 123 -7.97 11.86 12.82
N ASN A 124 -8.83 11.51 13.78
CA ASN A 124 -8.82 10.20 14.42
C ASN A 124 -9.98 9.29 14.00
N ILE A 125 -10.86 9.76 13.09
CA ILE A 125 -12.11 9.04 12.75
C ILE A 125 -11.85 7.64 12.16
N LEU A 126 -10.73 7.44 11.49
CA LEU A 126 -10.33 6.18 10.87
C LEU A 126 -9.33 5.38 11.72
N GLY A 127 -8.90 5.91 12.86
CA GLY A 127 -7.94 5.26 13.74
C GLY A 127 -8.58 4.19 14.63
N HIS A 128 -7.78 3.18 15.03
CA HIS A 128 -8.20 2.15 15.98
C HIS A 128 -7.98 2.65 17.41
N PRO A 129 -9.00 2.55 18.32
CA PRO A 129 -8.87 3.05 19.69
C PRO A 129 -7.70 2.43 20.47
N ASP A 130 -7.46 1.11 20.32
CA ASP A 130 -6.38 0.42 21.03
C ASP A 130 -4.99 0.90 20.63
N ASN A 131 -4.84 1.63 19.52
CA ASN A 131 -3.56 2.17 19.12
C ASN A 131 -3.16 3.45 19.87
N TYR A 132 -4.04 3.99 20.71
CA TYR A 132 -3.75 5.03 21.69
C TYR A 132 -3.21 4.48 23.03
N ILE A 133 -3.26 3.15 23.20
CA ILE A 133 -2.69 2.45 24.36
C ILE A 133 -1.26 2.08 23.97
N GLU A 134 -0.29 2.41 24.85
CA GLU A 134 1.11 2.04 24.64
C GLU A 134 1.29 0.54 24.42
N ALA A 135 2.19 0.18 23.52
CA ALA A 135 2.47 -1.21 23.19
C ALA A 135 2.89 -2.02 24.42
N ASN A 136 2.14 -3.08 24.71
CA ASN A 136 2.45 -4.01 25.80
C ASN A 136 2.54 -5.44 25.25
N PRO A 137 3.74 -6.03 25.19
CA PRO A 137 3.94 -7.38 24.69
C PRO A 137 3.30 -8.47 25.57
N LEU A 138 2.94 -8.15 26.81
CA LEU A 138 2.34 -9.10 27.75
C LEU A 138 0.81 -9.13 27.68
N VAL A 139 0.20 -8.19 26.99
CA VAL A 139 -1.27 -8.06 26.89
C VAL A 139 -1.69 -8.04 25.43
N THR A 140 -2.22 -9.17 24.96
CA THR A 140 -2.74 -9.30 23.61
C THR A 140 -4.12 -8.66 23.50
N PRO A 141 -4.37 -7.74 22.56
CA PRO A 141 -5.70 -7.22 22.30
C PRO A 141 -6.70 -8.32 21.91
N ALA A 142 -7.96 -8.14 22.29
CA ALA A 142 -9.02 -9.11 21.99
C ALA A 142 -9.21 -9.34 20.49
N HIS A 143 -9.02 -8.30 19.68
CA HIS A 143 -9.13 -8.35 18.24
C HIS A 143 -7.95 -7.64 17.60
N ILE A 144 -7.06 -8.41 16.97
CA ILE A 144 -5.97 -7.88 16.14
C ILE A 144 -6.46 -7.90 14.69
N VAL A 145 -6.85 -6.73 14.17
CA VAL A 145 -7.29 -6.55 12.79
C VAL A 145 -6.45 -5.48 12.11
N PRO A 146 -6.14 -5.66 10.83
CA PRO A 146 -5.45 -4.61 10.07
C PRO A 146 -6.38 -3.43 9.81
N GLU A 147 -5.79 -2.29 9.42
CA GLU A 147 -6.54 -1.14 8.94
C GLU A 147 -7.45 -1.50 7.76
N TRP A 148 -8.55 -0.74 7.60
CA TRP A 148 -9.62 -1.05 6.66
C TRP A 148 -9.14 -1.30 5.22
N TYR A 149 -8.11 -0.60 4.74
CA TYR A 149 -7.57 -0.76 3.39
C TYR A 149 -6.78 -2.08 3.19
N PHE A 150 -6.44 -2.80 4.26
CA PHE A 150 -5.85 -4.13 4.20
C PHE A 150 -6.86 -5.27 4.37
N LEU A 151 -8.09 -4.98 4.78
CA LEU A 151 -9.11 -6.01 5.06
C LEU A 151 -9.38 -6.97 3.88
N PRO A 152 -9.41 -6.53 2.60
CA PRO A 152 -9.58 -7.47 1.48
C PRO A 152 -8.49 -8.55 1.43
N TRP A 153 -7.24 -8.15 1.63
CA TRP A 153 -6.10 -9.08 1.63
C TRP A 153 -6.11 -9.99 2.86
N TYR A 154 -6.49 -9.44 3.99
CA TYR A 154 -6.69 -10.20 5.23
C TYR A 154 -7.82 -11.24 5.08
N ALA A 155 -8.90 -10.91 4.40
CA ALA A 155 -9.98 -11.85 4.11
C ALA A 155 -9.49 -13.01 3.25
N VAL A 156 -8.70 -12.76 2.20
CA VAL A 156 -8.08 -13.80 1.37
C VAL A 156 -7.17 -14.70 2.21
N LEU A 157 -6.32 -14.11 3.06
CA LEU A 157 -5.44 -14.86 3.97
C LEU A 157 -6.24 -15.80 4.88
N ARG A 158 -7.35 -15.32 5.43
CA ARG A 158 -8.18 -16.05 6.40
C ARG A 158 -9.12 -17.06 5.77
N ALA A 159 -9.41 -16.96 4.46
CA ALA A 159 -10.29 -17.88 3.75
C ALA A 159 -9.70 -19.28 3.64
N ILE A 160 -8.38 -19.42 3.72
CA ILE A 160 -7.69 -20.72 3.65
C ILE A 160 -7.22 -21.10 5.05
N PRO A 161 -7.64 -22.26 5.59
CA PRO A 161 -7.28 -22.67 6.96
C PRO A 161 -5.79 -22.95 7.15
N ASP A 162 -5.09 -23.39 6.08
CA ASP A 162 -3.65 -23.64 6.12
C ASP A 162 -2.86 -22.33 6.05
N LYS A 163 -1.88 -22.15 6.95
CA LYS A 163 -1.09 -20.92 7.05
C LYS A 163 -0.31 -20.62 5.77
N LEU A 164 0.38 -21.61 5.22
CA LEU A 164 1.16 -21.44 3.99
C LEU A 164 0.26 -21.17 2.80
N GLY A 165 -0.84 -21.91 2.66
CA GLY A 165 -1.82 -21.71 1.61
C GLY A 165 -2.46 -20.33 1.66
N GLY A 166 -2.82 -19.83 2.85
CA GLY A 166 -3.35 -18.50 3.04
C GLY A 166 -2.35 -17.40 2.64
N VAL A 167 -1.08 -17.56 3.03
CA VAL A 167 -0.01 -16.63 2.63
C VAL A 167 0.21 -16.64 1.13
N ILE A 168 0.28 -17.81 0.50
CA ILE A 168 0.41 -17.93 -0.96
C ILE A 168 -0.76 -17.26 -1.67
N ALA A 169 -2.00 -17.50 -1.22
CA ALA A 169 -3.18 -16.91 -1.83
C ALA A 169 -3.15 -15.37 -1.72
N MET A 170 -2.85 -14.84 -0.56
CA MET A 170 -2.75 -13.39 -0.35
C MET A 170 -1.65 -12.76 -1.22
N VAL A 171 -0.45 -13.35 -1.25
CA VAL A 171 0.67 -12.84 -2.06
C VAL A 171 0.34 -12.95 -3.55
N SER A 172 -0.29 -14.04 -3.98
CA SER A 172 -0.73 -14.22 -5.37
C SER A 172 -1.79 -13.19 -5.78
N ALA A 173 -2.75 -12.90 -4.89
CA ALA A 173 -3.78 -11.90 -5.15
C ALA A 173 -3.20 -10.48 -5.33
N ILE A 174 -2.12 -10.15 -4.61
CA ILE A 174 -1.37 -8.89 -4.81
C ILE A 174 -0.52 -8.99 -6.09
N GLY A 175 0.19 -10.10 -6.26
CA GLY A 175 1.15 -10.31 -7.36
C GLY A 175 0.49 -10.32 -8.74
N VAL A 176 -0.74 -10.81 -8.86
CA VAL A 176 -1.47 -10.80 -10.13
C VAL A 176 -1.68 -9.38 -10.69
N MET A 177 -1.79 -8.40 -9.82
CA MET A 177 -1.88 -6.99 -10.24
C MET A 177 -0.62 -6.54 -11.00
N GLY A 178 0.55 -7.02 -10.57
CA GLY A 178 1.82 -6.77 -11.26
C GLY A 178 1.94 -7.49 -12.60
N LEU A 179 1.18 -8.55 -12.81
CA LEU A 179 1.18 -9.32 -14.06
C LEU A 179 0.17 -8.82 -15.10
N LEU A 180 -0.71 -7.88 -14.73
CA LEU A 180 -1.75 -7.36 -15.62
C LEU A 180 -1.22 -6.89 -16.98
N PRO A 181 -0.07 -6.19 -17.09
CA PRO A 181 0.44 -5.75 -18.39
C PRO A 181 0.69 -6.89 -19.38
N TRP A 182 0.99 -8.09 -18.90
CA TRP A 182 1.20 -9.30 -19.74
C TRP A 182 -0.06 -10.14 -19.90
N LEU A 183 -1.00 -10.05 -18.96
CA LEU A 183 -2.27 -10.78 -18.98
C LEU A 183 -3.34 -10.05 -19.80
N ASP A 184 -3.23 -8.73 -19.94
CA ASP A 184 -4.16 -7.95 -20.74
C ASP A 184 -3.91 -8.20 -22.24
N THR A 185 -4.83 -8.92 -22.85
CA THR A 185 -4.84 -9.21 -24.29
C THR A 185 -5.76 -8.29 -25.08
N SER A 186 -6.30 -7.26 -24.46
CA SER A 186 -7.20 -6.29 -25.12
C SER A 186 -6.48 -5.59 -26.28
N LYS A 187 -7.18 -5.50 -27.42
CA LYS A 187 -6.72 -4.73 -28.59
C LYS A 187 -7.06 -3.26 -28.48
N ILE A 188 -7.91 -2.90 -27.53
CA ILE A 188 -8.35 -1.52 -27.31
C ILE A 188 -7.29 -0.83 -26.44
N ARG A 189 -6.65 0.18 -26.98
CA ARG A 189 -5.70 1.03 -26.28
C ARG A 189 -6.42 2.22 -25.65
N SER A 190 -7.30 1.94 -24.72
CA SER A 190 -7.99 2.97 -23.93
C SER A 190 -7.68 2.78 -22.43
N ASN A 191 -7.65 3.89 -21.74
CA ASN A 191 -7.56 3.88 -20.29
C ASN A 191 -8.93 3.62 -19.67
#